data_b882720f96afebdcbc1b5313c7945873
#
_entry.id   b882720f96afebdcbc1b5313c7945873
#
_cell.length_a   1.000
_cell.length_b   1.000
_cell.length_c   1.000
_cell.angle_alpha   90.00
_cell.angle_beta   90.00
_cell.angle_gamma   90.00
#
_symmetry.space_group_name_H-M   'P 1'
#
loop_
_entity.id
_entity.type
_entity.pdbx_description
1 polymer ?
#
loop_
_entity_poly.entity_id
_entity_poly.type
_entity_poly.pdbx_seq_one_letter_code
_entity_poly.pdbx_strand_id
1 'polypeptide(L)'
;MNLLLSILLFFSMAGWAEPPRKEKRAQLGQEFTLKVGEQVAIREAGLTISFSTVAEDSRCPKGVDCIWAGNGRVVVQVSKGHRKAAAVELNTGIAPKEQRFQDYEIKLVSLNPYPQKDVNVKRSDYTATFIVSH
;
A
#
# COMPACT_ATOMS: atom_id res chain seq x y z
N MET A 1 19.08 22.16 -64.37
CA MET A 1 18.38 22.83 -63.30
C MET A 1 17.64 21.77 -62.53
N ASN A 2 18.29 21.23 -61.50
CA ASN A 2 17.78 20.12 -60.73
C ASN A 2 17.12 20.63 -59.46
N LEU A 3 15.81 20.50 -59.40
CA LEU A 3 15.02 20.81 -58.23
C LEU A 3 15.03 19.59 -57.32
N LEU A 4 15.86 19.59 -56.26
CA LEU A 4 15.84 18.58 -55.20
C LEU A 4 14.70 18.92 -54.25
N LEU A 5 13.64 18.12 -54.35
CA LEU A 5 12.48 18.17 -53.44
C LEU A 5 12.87 17.46 -52.15
N SER A 6 13.19 18.25 -51.12
CA SER A 6 13.50 17.76 -49.79
C SER A 6 12.20 17.45 -49.06
N ILE A 7 11.85 16.16 -48.99
CA ILE A 7 10.69 15.70 -48.21
C ILE A 7 11.13 15.59 -46.75
N LEU A 8 10.76 16.59 -45.96
CA LEU A 8 10.84 16.55 -44.50
C LEU A 8 9.75 15.62 -43.95
N LEU A 9 10.15 14.40 -43.61
CA LEU A 9 9.32 13.48 -42.84
C LEU A 9 9.20 13.99 -41.39
N PHE A 10 8.10 14.66 -41.10
CA PHE A 10 7.71 14.94 -39.73
C PHE A 10 7.27 13.62 -39.09
N PHE A 11 8.17 13.02 -38.29
CA PHE A 11 7.84 11.91 -37.44
C PHE A 11 7.03 12.45 -36.26
N SER A 12 5.70 12.39 -36.37
CA SER A 12 4.79 12.72 -35.27
C SER A 12 4.94 11.66 -34.20
N MET A 13 5.74 11.93 -33.17
CA MET A 13 5.71 11.12 -31.95
C MET A 13 4.37 11.37 -31.26
N ALA A 14 3.41 10.51 -31.55
CA ALA A 14 2.20 10.41 -30.76
C ALA A 14 2.60 9.90 -29.38
N GLY A 15 2.76 10.82 -28.45
CA GLY A 15 2.97 10.49 -27.05
C GLY A 15 1.73 9.72 -26.57
N TRP A 16 1.92 8.49 -26.20
CA TRP A 16 0.88 7.68 -25.55
C TRP A 16 0.70 8.28 -24.16
N ALA A 17 -0.30 9.14 -24.01
CA ALA A 17 -0.73 9.60 -22.71
C ALA A 17 -1.38 8.41 -21.99
N GLU A 18 -0.73 7.90 -20.93
CA GLU A 18 -1.36 6.92 -20.07
C GLU A 18 -2.65 7.50 -19.49
N PRO A 19 -3.73 6.71 -19.45
CA PRO A 19 -4.97 7.19 -18.83
C PRO A 19 -4.71 7.52 -17.37
N PRO A 20 -5.34 8.57 -16.82
CA PRO A 20 -5.14 8.95 -15.43
C PRO A 20 -5.50 7.75 -14.54
N ARG A 21 -4.50 7.26 -13.79
CA ARG A 21 -4.71 6.20 -12.81
C ARG A 21 -5.67 6.73 -11.76
N LYS A 22 -6.81 6.07 -11.60
CA LYS A 22 -7.80 6.44 -10.58
C LYS A 22 -7.14 6.39 -9.21
N GLU A 23 -6.87 7.56 -8.64
CA GLU A 23 -6.31 7.67 -7.30
C GLU A 23 -7.33 7.17 -6.29
N LYS A 24 -6.95 6.16 -5.52
CA LYS A 24 -7.75 5.67 -4.40
C LYS A 24 -7.66 6.68 -3.26
N ARG A 25 -8.79 7.03 -2.68
CA ARG A 25 -8.88 8.03 -1.62
C ARG A 25 -9.45 7.42 -0.35
N ALA A 26 -8.97 7.91 0.79
CA ALA A 26 -9.50 7.59 2.10
C ALA A 26 -9.70 8.87 2.90
N GLN A 27 -10.38 8.75 4.02
CA GLN A 27 -10.69 9.87 4.93
C GLN A 27 -10.13 9.57 6.32
N LEU A 28 -9.77 10.62 7.05
CA LEU A 28 -9.38 10.50 8.45
C LEU A 28 -10.54 9.90 9.27
N GLY A 29 -10.18 9.01 10.20
CA GLY A 29 -11.14 8.38 11.09
C GLY A 29 -11.99 7.28 10.46
N GLN A 30 -11.79 6.97 9.18
CA GLN A 30 -12.49 5.89 8.48
C GLN A 30 -11.54 4.79 8.06
N GLU A 31 -11.99 3.55 8.18
CA GLU A 31 -11.23 2.40 7.72
C GLU A 31 -11.11 2.39 6.19
N PHE A 32 -9.95 1.98 5.72
CA PHE A 32 -9.71 1.71 4.29
C PHE A 32 -8.85 0.46 4.14
N THR A 33 -9.06 -0.24 3.04
CA THR A 33 -8.37 -1.50 2.75
C THR A 33 -7.49 -1.36 1.52
N LEU A 34 -6.26 -1.83 1.63
CA LEU A 34 -5.28 -1.85 0.55
C LEU A 34 -4.82 -3.28 0.29
N LYS A 35 -4.62 -3.61 -0.97
CA LYS A 35 -3.82 -4.77 -1.39
C LYS A 35 -2.34 -4.41 -1.34
N VAL A 36 -1.49 -5.42 -1.22
CA VAL A 36 -0.04 -5.22 -1.38
C VAL A 36 0.24 -4.54 -2.72
N GLY A 37 1.01 -3.45 -2.67
CA GLY A 37 1.34 -2.61 -3.83
C GLY A 37 0.36 -1.47 -4.11
N GLU A 38 -0.81 -1.45 -3.46
CA GLU A 38 -1.75 -0.33 -3.61
C GLU A 38 -1.38 0.84 -2.70
N GLN A 39 -1.79 2.01 -3.13
CA GLN A 39 -1.65 3.23 -2.34
C GLN A 39 -2.96 4.01 -2.29
N VAL A 40 -3.08 4.86 -1.29
CA VAL A 40 -4.23 5.71 -1.04
C VAL A 40 -3.77 7.11 -0.67
N ALA A 41 -4.51 8.11 -1.10
CA ALA A 41 -4.32 9.49 -0.67
C ALA A 41 -5.37 9.89 0.36
N ILE A 42 -4.91 10.51 1.45
CA ILE A 42 -5.77 11.15 2.45
C ILE A 42 -5.56 12.65 2.29
N ARG A 43 -6.40 13.27 1.47
CA ARG A 43 -6.20 14.66 1.02
C ARG A 43 -6.23 15.68 2.14
N GLU A 44 -7.13 15.54 3.08
CA GLU A 44 -7.27 16.44 4.23
C GLU A 44 -6.03 16.46 5.13
N ALA A 45 -5.25 15.38 5.12
CA ALA A 45 -4.00 15.26 5.86
C ALA A 45 -2.75 15.49 4.98
N GLY A 46 -2.92 15.53 3.66
CA GLY A 46 -1.80 15.57 2.71
C GLY A 46 -0.93 14.32 2.74
N LEU A 47 -1.48 13.19 3.20
CA LEU A 47 -0.76 11.92 3.33
C LEU A 47 -1.01 11.00 2.14
N THR A 48 0.03 10.27 1.77
CA THR A 48 -0.06 9.12 0.86
C THR A 48 0.44 7.90 1.60
N ILE A 49 -0.37 6.85 1.62
CA ILE A 49 -0.06 5.59 2.30
C ILE A 49 -0.05 4.48 1.27
N SER A 50 1.04 3.70 1.26
CA SER A 50 1.27 2.60 0.36
C SER A 50 1.50 1.32 1.16
N PHE A 51 0.76 0.26 0.85
CA PHE A 51 0.98 -1.05 1.47
C PHE A 51 2.10 -1.77 0.73
N SER A 52 3.32 -1.75 1.30
CA SER A 52 4.51 -2.29 0.64
C SER A 52 4.55 -3.80 0.65
N THR A 53 4.44 -4.41 1.82
CA THR A 53 4.61 -5.87 1.96
C THR A 53 4.12 -6.38 3.32
N VAL A 54 3.92 -7.68 3.39
CA VAL A 54 3.85 -8.43 4.64
C VAL A 54 5.25 -8.98 4.91
N ALA A 55 5.92 -8.46 5.93
CA ALA A 55 7.28 -8.87 6.28
C ALA A 55 7.32 -10.22 6.99
N GLU A 56 6.27 -10.53 7.76
CA GLU A 56 6.14 -11.76 8.53
C GLU A 56 4.66 -12.09 8.74
N ASP A 57 4.32 -13.36 8.63
CA ASP A 57 3.00 -13.86 9.04
C ASP A 57 3.18 -15.18 9.77
N SER A 58 3.32 -15.10 11.09
CA SER A 58 3.45 -16.22 12.01
C SER A 58 2.17 -16.44 12.82
N ARG A 59 1.05 -15.84 12.41
CA ARG A 59 -0.24 -16.05 13.08
C ARG A 59 -0.60 -17.53 13.11
N CYS A 60 -1.21 -17.98 14.23
CA CYS A 60 -1.64 -19.35 14.36
C CYS A 60 -2.72 -19.68 13.32
N PRO A 61 -2.49 -20.60 12.38
CA PRO A 61 -3.47 -20.95 11.37
C PRO A 61 -4.73 -21.56 11.97
N LYS A 62 -5.88 -21.33 11.35
CA LYS A 62 -7.11 -22.04 11.68
C LYS A 62 -6.92 -23.55 11.51
N GLY A 63 -7.37 -24.31 12.47
CA GLY A 63 -7.24 -25.77 12.49
C GLY A 63 -5.92 -26.28 13.05
N VAL A 64 -5.11 -25.41 13.64
CA VAL A 64 -3.84 -25.75 14.32
C VAL A 64 -3.89 -25.24 15.75
N ASP A 65 -3.45 -26.06 16.68
CA ASP A 65 -3.25 -25.67 18.08
C ASP A 65 -1.84 -25.13 18.25
N CYS A 66 -1.71 -23.84 18.49
CA CYS A 66 -0.43 -23.17 18.68
C CYS A 66 -0.20 -22.83 20.14
N ILE A 67 1.06 -22.84 20.57
CA ILE A 67 1.46 -22.44 21.92
C ILE A 67 1.22 -20.94 22.12
N TRP A 68 1.32 -20.14 21.07
CA TRP A 68 1.06 -18.70 21.08
C TRP A 68 0.34 -18.27 19.80
N ALA A 69 -0.30 -17.09 19.85
CA ALA A 69 -1.13 -16.61 18.75
C ALA A 69 -0.35 -16.20 17.49
N GLY A 70 0.94 -15.92 17.63
CA GLY A 70 1.77 -15.43 16.54
C GLY A 70 1.50 -13.97 16.16
N ASN A 71 2.07 -13.54 15.06
CA ASN A 71 2.02 -12.16 14.62
C ASN A 71 2.08 -12.02 13.09
N GLY A 72 1.29 -11.10 12.56
CA GLY A 72 1.45 -10.60 11.20
C GLY A 72 2.07 -9.22 11.24
N ARG A 73 3.20 -9.03 10.54
CA ARG A 73 3.89 -7.74 10.45
C ARG A 73 3.80 -7.18 9.04
N VAL A 74 3.24 -6.00 8.93
CA VAL A 74 3.10 -5.29 7.66
C VAL A 74 4.02 -4.09 7.61
N VAL A 75 4.46 -3.74 6.41
CA VAL A 75 5.25 -2.53 6.15
C VAL A 75 4.44 -1.63 5.23
N VAL A 76 4.26 -0.40 5.64
CA VAL A 76 3.65 0.67 4.84
C VAL A 76 4.65 1.79 4.61
N GLN A 77 4.56 2.43 3.45
CA GLN A 77 5.28 3.65 3.15
C GLN A 77 4.32 4.83 3.35
N VAL A 78 4.75 5.80 4.13
CA VAL A 78 3.95 7.00 4.41
C VAL A 78 4.73 8.23 4.00
N SER A 79 4.09 9.09 3.22
CA SER A 79 4.67 10.37 2.82
C SER A 79 3.68 11.50 3.02
N LYS A 80 4.20 12.69 3.31
CA LYS A 80 3.42 13.92 3.37
C LYS A 80 3.85 14.88 2.27
N GLY A 81 2.90 15.22 1.39
CA GLY A 81 3.17 16.05 0.23
C GLY A 81 4.20 15.41 -0.70
N HIS A 82 5.21 16.16 -1.09
CA HIS A 82 6.32 15.70 -1.95
C HIS A 82 7.55 15.24 -1.16
N ARG A 83 7.43 15.07 0.16
CA ARG A 83 8.54 14.63 1.00
C ARG A 83 8.81 13.14 0.81
N LYS A 84 10.05 12.74 1.15
CA LYS A 84 10.46 11.34 1.09
C LYS A 84 9.56 10.49 1.98
N ALA A 85 9.14 9.33 1.46
CA ALA A 85 8.37 8.38 2.22
C ALA A 85 9.19 7.76 3.36
N ALA A 86 8.54 7.52 4.49
CA ALA A 86 9.07 6.77 5.61
C ALA A 86 8.42 5.40 5.69
N ALA A 87 9.20 4.38 6.01
CA ALA A 87 8.70 3.04 6.26
C ALA A 87 8.17 2.94 7.69
N VAL A 88 6.95 2.41 7.84
CA VAL A 88 6.28 2.18 9.12
C VAL A 88 5.90 0.72 9.22
N GLU A 89 6.30 0.09 10.32
CA GLU A 89 5.93 -1.30 10.62
C GLU A 89 4.76 -1.34 11.60
N LEU A 90 3.77 -2.18 11.30
CA LEU A 90 2.59 -2.41 12.12
C LEU A 90 2.33 -3.90 12.27
N ASN A 91 1.84 -4.29 13.42
CA ASN A 91 1.66 -5.69 13.80
C ASN A 91 0.21 -6.01 14.16
N THR A 92 -0.17 -7.27 13.97
CA THR A 92 -1.50 -7.76 14.35
C THR A 92 -1.55 -8.23 15.79
N GLY A 93 -0.51 -8.90 16.27
CA GLY A 93 -0.48 -9.62 17.54
C GLY A 93 0.40 -9.02 18.63
N ILE A 94 1.36 -8.18 18.25
CA ILE A 94 2.30 -7.53 19.19
C ILE A 94 2.34 -6.02 18.94
N ALA A 95 2.92 -5.28 19.87
CA ALA A 95 3.16 -3.85 19.66
C ALA A 95 4.34 -3.63 18.67
N PRO A 96 4.33 -2.55 17.87
CA PRO A 96 3.24 -1.59 17.75
C PRO A 96 2.15 -2.06 16.76
N LYS A 97 0.90 -1.89 17.15
CA LYS A 97 -0.27 -2.04 16.26
C LYS A 97 -0.63 -0.73 15.58
N GLU A 98 -0.14 0.35 16.12
CA GLU A 98 -0.30 1.71 15.66
C GLU A 98 1.02 2.45 15.80
N GLN A 99 1.29 3.38 14.89
CA GLN A 99 2.46 4.24 14.95
C GLN A 99 2.10 5.68 14.56
N ARG A 100 2.80 6.60 15.19
CA ARG A 100 2.69 8.02 14.88
C ARG A 100 3.56 8.37 13.68
N PHE A 101 2.97 9.11 12.76
CA PHE A 101 3.68 9.77 11.68
C PHE A 101 3.29 11.26 11.71
N GLN A 102 4.21 12.11 12.15
CA GLN A 102 3.94 13.52 12.43
C GLN A 102 2.77 13.68 13.41
N ASP A 103 1.72 14.40 13.03
CA ASP A 103 0.54 14.64 13.88
C ASP A 103 -0.54 13.55 13.74
N TYR A 104 -0.27 12.51 12.96
CA TYR A 104 -1.23 11.46 12.65
C TYR A 104 -0.82 10.12 13.23
N GLU A 105 -1.81 9.33 13.56
CA GLU A 105 -1.65 7.94 14.01
C GLU A 105 -2.17 6.99 12.95
N ILE A 106 -1.35 6.00 12.59
CA ILE A 106 -1.70 4.97 11.62
C ILE A 106 -1.85 3.66 12.38
N LYS A 107 -3.03 3.05 12.29
CA LYS A 107 -3.36 1.81 12.97
C LYS A 107 -3.67 0.72 11.96
N LEU A 108 -3.11 -0.47 12.19
CA LEU A 108 -3.50 -1.69 11.49
C LEU A 108 -4.73 -2.29 12.18
N VAL A 109 -5.84 -2.37 11.45
CA VAL A 109 -7.10 -2.96 11.95
C VAL A 109 -7.12 -4.47 11.72
N SER A 110 -6.77 -4.89 10.51
CA SER A 110 -6.76 -6.32 10.16
C SER A 110 -5.83 -6.62 8.99
N LEU A 111 -5.40 -7.87 8.92
CA LEU A 111 -4.61 -8.42 7.82
C LEU A 111 -5.32 -9.68 7.31
N ASN A 112 -5.66 -9.70 6.04
CA ASN A 112 -6.36 -10.80 5.40
C ASN A 112 -5.57 -11.33 4.17
N PRO A 113 -5.72 -12.59 3.79
CA PRO A 113 -6.51 -13.60 4.48
C PRO A 113 -5.87 -14.03 5.81
N TYR A 114 -6.68 -14.50 6.73
CA TYR A 114 -6.18 -15.15 7.94
C TYR A 114 -5.60 -16.52 7.56
N PRO A 115 -4.44 -16.93 8.13
CA PRO A 115 -3.83 -18.20 7.75
C PRO A 115 -4.73 -19.39 8.06
N GLN A 116 -4.70 -20.39 7.19
CA GLN A 116 -5.39 -21.66 7.35
C GLN A 116 -4.40 -22.80 7.16
N LYS A 117 -4.62 -23.89 7.88
CA LYS A 117 -3.83 -25.12 7.74
C LYS A 117 -3.78 -25.56 6.28
N ASP A 118 -2.57 -25.88 5.80
CA ASP A 118 -2.30 -26.40 4.46
C ASP A 118 -2.68 -25.44 3.30
N VAL A 119 -2.89 -24.15 3.59
CA VAL A 119 -3.15 -23.11 2.59
C VAL A 119 -1.98 -22.16 2.54
N ASN A 120 -1.35 -22.06 1.37
CA ASN A 120 -0.30 -21.08 1.12
C ASN A 120 -0.89 -19.78 0.58
N VAL A 121 -0.56 -18.66 1.21
CA VAL A 121 -0.95 -17.32 0.78
C VAL A 121 0.24 -16.68 0.07
N LYS A 122 0.02 -16.24 -1.17
CA LYS A 122 1.02 -15.43 -1.87
C LYS A 122 1.06 -14.03 -1.26
N ARG A 123 2.24 -13.42 -1.20
CA ARG A 123 2.39 -12.06 -0.65
C ARG A 123 1.51 -11.03 -1.35
N SER A 124 1.33 -11.16 -2.66
CA SER A 124 0.46 -10.30 -3.46
C SER A 124 -1.04 -10.44 -3.14
N ASP A 125 -1.44 -11.52 -2.48
CA ASP A 125 -2.86 -11.78 -2.16
C ASP A 125 -3.31 -11.17 -0.83
N TYR A 126 -2.37 -10.64 -0.05
CA TYR A 126 -2.71 -9.99 1.21
C TYR A 126 -3.42 -8.66 1.00
N THR A 127 -4.41 -8.44 1.85
CA THR A 127 -5.06 -7.14 2.02
C THR A 127 -4.96 -6.71 3.48
N ALA A 128 -4.74 -5.45 3.72
CA ALA A 128 -4.71 -4.90 5.07
C ALA A 128 -5.68 -3.74 5.19
N THR A 129 -6.36 -3.67 6.33
CA THR A 129 -7.27 -2.59 6.67
C THR A 129 -6.60 -1.68 7.69
N PHE A 130 -6.62 -0.39 7.41
CA PHE A 130 -5.99 0.64 8.21
C PHE A 130 -7.01 1.70 8.60
N ILE A 131 -6.67 2.45 9.63
CA ILE A 131 -7.34 3.69 9.99
C ILE A 131 -6.28 4.73 10.35
N VAL A 132 -6.45 5.94 9.84
CA VAL A 132 -5.59 7.08 10.15
C VAL A 132 -6.42 8.10 10.91
N SER A 133 -5.92 8.53 12.05
CA SER A 133 -6.56 9.52 12.90
C SER A 133 -5.59 10.64 13.27
N HIS A 134 -6.15 11.75 13.73
CA HIS A 134 -5.40 12.93 14.17
C HIS A 134 -5.06 12.86 15.65
#